data_a87bfb3bd3dbc85d062ed3c4b7c53cd0
#
_entry.id   a87bfb3bd3dbc85d062ed3c4b7c53cd0
#
_cell.length_a   1.000
_cell.length_b   1.000
_cell.length_c   1.000
_cell.angle_alpha   90.00
_cell.angle_beta   90.00
_cell.angle_gamma   90.00
#
_symmetry.space_group_name_H-M   'P 1'
#
loop_
_entity.id
_entity.type
_entity.pdbx_description
1 polymer ?
#
loop_
_entity_poly.entity_id
_entity_poly.type
_entity_poly.pdbx_seq_one_letter_code
_entity_poly.pdbx_strand_id
1 'polypeptide(L)'
;MLRPLAPCWPATHALLAHLSAVGFDGAPRVLAASSGTEILTYMHGQAAVPPLAGDVLTDAALVSVADLLRRYHRAVASFDPAGHRWPRPIPATFRTGLVSHNDVHPANLVFRGGRAVALIDFDWAGPGSAVWDFAAAARYWAPLLPDRDIADDRQGRALKRFRIFLDASGLGRSGRRKVAEALVANHDWTYAIVTEAAAAGHEGFADHWRMVEEPAARARRWCMRHRRDLLAAAG
;
A
#
# COMPACT_ATOMS: atom_id res chain seq x y z
N MET A 1 -10.97 -6.60 16.90
CA MET A 1 -10.21 -7.68 16.24
C MET A 1 -9.04 -8.05 17.14
N LEU A 2 -8.86 -9.34 17.48
CA LEU A 2 -7.72 -9.86 18.26
C LEU A 2 -6.69 -10.43 17.28
N ARG A 3 -5.41 -10.10 17.44
CA ARG A 3 -4.29 -10.66 16.67
C ARG A 3 -2.99 -10.69 17.48
N PRO A 4 -1.96 -11.47 17.05
CA PRO A 4 -0.62 -11.39 17.62
C PRO A 4 -0.01 -10.00 17.44
N LEU A 5 0.87 -9.61 18.37
CA LEU A 5 1.68 -8.39 18.24
C LEU A 5 2.74 -8.55 17.14
N ALA A 6 2.84 -7.57 16.24
CA ALA A 6 3.92 -7.51 15.28
C ALA A 6 5.28 -7.15 15.94
N PRO A 7 6.44 -7.49 15.34
CA PRO A 7 7.75 -7.20 15.93
C PRO A 7 8.01 -5.73 16.29
N CYS A 8 7.43 -4.81 15.52
CA CYS A 8 7.58 -3.35 15.75
C CYS A 8 6.29 -2.71 16.31
N TRP A 9 5.46 -3.49 17.00
CA TRP A 9 4.17 -3.02 17.52
C TRP A 9 4.23 -1.71 18.33
N PRO A 10 5.27 -1.36 19.11
CA PRO A 10 5.27 -0.08 19.83
C PRO A 10 5.22 1.13 18.88
N ALA A 11 5.95 1.07 17.75
CA ALA A 11 5.93 2.11 16.73
C ALA A 11 4.55 2.19 16.04
N THR A 12 4.00 1.03 15.68
CA THR A 12 2.66 0.92 15.07
C THR A 12 1.59 1.47 16.01
N HIS A 13 1.64 1.13 17.32
CA HIS A 13 0.69 1.65 18.30
C HIS A 13 0.80 3.18 18.48
N ALA A 14 2.02 3.71 18.52
CA ALA A 14 2.24 5.16 18.59
C ALA A 14 1.65 5.87 17.35
N LEU A 15 1.86 5.29 16.16
CA LEU A 15 1.27 5.80 14.92
C LEU A 15 -0.26 5.76 14.95
N LEU A 16 -0.87 4.63 15.32
CA LEU A 16 -2.32 4.48 15.40
C LEU A 16 -2.95 5.42 16.45
N ALA A 17 -2.29 5.60 17.59
CA ALA A 17 -2.71 6.57 18.61
C ALA A 17 -2.68 8.00 18.08
N HIS A 18 -1.60 8.38 17.36
CA HIS A 18 -1.51 9.68 16.70
C HIS A 18 -2.63 9.89 15.68
N LEU A 19 -2.85 8.91 14.77
CA LEU A 19 -3.93 8.98 13.77
C LEU A 19 -5.30 9.18 14.42
N SER A 20 -5.55 8.49 15.53
CA SER A 20 -6.78 8.67 16.31
C SER A 20 -6.87 10.09 16.92
N ALA A 21 -5.75 10.60 17.47
CA ALA A 21 -5.70 11.91 18.12
C ALA A 21 -5.93 13.06 17.14
N VAL A 22 -5.46 12.93 15.88
CA VAL A 22 -5.70 13.93 14.81
C VAL A 22 -7.02 13.73 14.07
N GLY A 23 -7.87 12.80 14.52
CA GLY A 23 -9.20 12.57 13.97
C GLY A 23 -9.23 11.82 12.63
N PHE A 24 -8.18 11.06 12.29
CA PHE A 24 -8.21 10.21 11.11
C PHE A 24 -9.01 8.92 11.41
N ASP A 25 -10.16 8.79 10.77
CA ASP A 25 -11.10 7.67 10.93
C ASP A 25 -10.83 6.47 10.02
N GLY A 26 -9.88 6.60 9.11
CA GLY A 26 -9.50 5.58 8.13
C GLY A 26 -8.43 4.59 8.61
N ALA A 27 -8.23 4.42 9.92
CA ALA A 27 -7.32 3.43 10.50
C ALA A 27 -7.92 2.81 11.77
N PRO A 28 -7.54 1.57 12.16
CA PRO A 28 -7.96 0.98 13.40
C PRO A 28 -7.37 1.72 14.61
N ARG A 29 -8.03 1.62 15.76
CA ARG A 29 -7.54 2.10 17.06
C ARG A 29 -7.12 0.92 17.92
N VAL A 30 -6.04 1.08 18.67
CA VAL A 30 -5.60 0.11 19.68
C VAL A 30 -6.54 0.23 20.88
N LEU A 31 -7.18 -0.89 21.26
CA LEU A 31 -8.07 -0.98 22.42
C LEU A 31 -7.35 -1.56 23.62
N ALA A 32 -6.50 -2.56 23.40
CA ALA A 32 -5.68 -3.20 24.42
C ALA A 32 -4.50 -3.93 23.78
N ALA A 33 -3.44 -4.13 24.56
CA ALA A 33 -2.33 -5.01 24.21
C ALA A 33 -1.83 -5.71 25.48
N SER A 34 -1.66 -7.01 25.43
CA SER A 34 -1.16 -7.82 26.55
C SER A 34 -0.67 -9.18 26.07
N SER A 35 0.38 -9.71 26.73
CA SER A 35 0.82 -11.11 26.59
C SER A 35 1.02 -11.57 25.13
N GLY A 36 1.61 -10.71 24.27
CA GLY A 36 1.91 -11.07 22.88
C GLY A 36 0.74 -10.90 21.91
N THR A 37 -0.38 -10.33 22.36
CA THR A 37 -1.57 -10.08 21.52
C THR A 37 -2.04 -8.64 21.66
N GLU A 38 -2.78 -8.16 20.63
CA GLU A 38 -3.44 -6.87 20.64
C GLU A 38 -4.91 -6.96 20.23
N ILE A 39 -5.68 -6.02 20.72
CA ILE A 39 -7.08 -5.83 20.34
C ILE A 39 -7.20 -4.50 19.62
N LEU A 40 -7.62 -4.54 18.37
CA LEU A 40 -7.86 -3.36 17.53
C LEU A 40 -9.35 -3.18 17.28
N THR A 41 -9.78 -1.94 17.01
CA THR A 41 -11.15 -1.71 16.51
C THR A 41 -11.35 -2.44 15.20
N TYR A 42 -12.57 -2.90 14.97
CA TYR A 42 -12.95 -3.47 13.67
C TYR A 42 -13.30 -2.34 12.71
N MET A 43 -12.71 -2.37 11.50
CA MET A 43 -13.05 -1.44 10.43
C MET A 43 -14.21 -2.01 9.62
N HIS A 44 -15.42 -1.43 9.81
CA HIS A 44 -16.62 -1.90 9.14
C HIS A 44 -16.54 -1.74 7.63
N GLY A 45 -16.82 -2.81 6.88
CA GLY A 45 -16.74 -2.91 5.43
C GLY A 45 -16.18 -4.24 4.98
N GLN A 46 -15.76 -4.30 3.73
CA GLN A 46 -15.15 -5.50 3.13
C GLN A 46 -13.72 -5.18 2.69
N ALA A 47 -12.76 -6.00 3.11
CA ALA A 47 -11.42 -5.95 2.57
C ALA A 47 -11.45 -6.38 1.09
N ALA A 48 -10.66 -5.72 0.24
CA ALA A 48 -10.61 -6.00 -1.19
C ALA A 48 -9.77 -7.24 -1.49
N VAL A 49 -10.20 -8.40 -0.98
CA VAL A 49 -9.52 -9.68 -1.22
C VAL A 49 -9.89 -10.21 -2.60
N PRO A 50 -8.92 -10.68 -3.44
CA PRO A 50 -9.21 -11.31 -4.72
C PRO A 50 -10.05 -12.61 -4.59
N PRO A 51 -10.98 -12.89 -5.55
CA PRO A 51 -11.32 -12.03 -6.69
C PRO A 51 -12.04 -10.76 -6.25
N LEU A 52 -11.62 -9.60 -6.82
CA LEU A 52 -12.18 -8.31 -6.43
C LEU A 52 -13.63 -8.18 -6.85
N ALA A 53 -14.48 -7.64 -5.97
CA ALA A 53 -15.87 -7.34 -6.28
C ALA A 53 -15.98 -6.24 -7.36
N GLY A 54 -17.00 -6.30 -8.21
CA GLY A 54 -17.14 -5.39 -9.36
C GLY A 54 -17.21 -3.91 -8.97
N ASP A 55 -17.80 -3.58 -7.82
CA ASP A 55 -17.92 -2.20 -7.33
C ASP A 55 -16.55 -1.58 -6.95
N VAL A 56 -15.55 -2.39 -6.57
CA VAL A 56 -14.18 -1.90 -6.27
C VAL A 56 -13.28 -1.81 -7.52
N LEU A 57 -13.71 -2.35 -8.66
CA LEU A 57 -12.96 -2.29 -9.93
C LEU A 57 -13.14 -0.96 -10.68
N THR A 58 -14.10 -0.15 -10.29
CA THR A 58 -14.48 1.10 -10.96
C THR A 58 -13.40 2.19 -10.87
N ASP A 59 -13.46 3.18 -11.78
CA ASP A 59 -12.59 4.35 -11.70
C ASP A 59 -12.92 5.21 -10.46
N ALA A 60 -14.18 5.20 -9.99
CA ALA A 60 -14.60 5.89 -8.76
C ALA A 60 -13.98 5.23 -7.51
N ALA A 61 -13.94 3.90 -7.45
CA ALA A 61 -13.25 3.17 -6.40
C ALA A 61 -11.75 3.50 -6.39
N LEU A 62 -11.10 3.51 -7.56
CA LEU A 62 -9.70 3.88 -7.73
C LEU A 62 -9.41 5.30 -7.19
N VAL A 63 -10.25 6.28 -7.53
CA VAL A 63 -10.16 7.66 -7.02
C VAL A 63 -10.31 7.68 -5.50
N SER A 64 -11.21 6.87 -4.93
CA SER A 64 -11.40 6.80 -3.48
C SER A 64 -10.18 6.23 -2.73
N VAL A 65 -9.43 5.31 -3.35
CA VAL A 65 -8.14 4.82 -2.81
C VAL A 65 -7.11 5.96 -2.77
N ALA A 66 -7.00 6.73 -3.85
CA ALA A 66 -6.09 7.88 -3.87
C ALA A 66 -6.47 8.95 -2.83
N ASP A 67 -7.76 9.20 -2.64
CA ASP A 67 -8.24 10.14 -1.63
C ASP A 67 -7.97 9.66 -0.19
N LEU A 68 -8.18 8.38 0.09
CA LEU A 68 -7.86 7.77 1.38
C LEU A 68 -6.37 7.92 1.71
N LEU A 69 -5.48 7.59 0.76
CA LEU A 69 -4.03 7.77 0.93
C LEU A 69 -3.66 9.23 1.17
N ARG A 70 -4.25 10.16 0.42
CA ARG A 70 -4.03 11.60 0.61
C ARG A 70 -4.46 12.08 2.00
N ARG A 71 -5.60 11.57 2.51
CA ARG A 71 -6.07 11.86 3.88
C ARG A 71 -5.11 11.28 4.92
N TYR A 72 -4.67 10.05 4.73
CA TYR A 72 -3.67 9.40 5.58
C TYR A 72 -2.37 10.20 5.64
N HIS A 73 -1.79 10.56 4.48
CA HIS A 73 -0.54 11.31 4.44
C HIS A 73 -0.64 12.70 5.09
N ARG A 74 -1.81 13.34 5.03
CA ARG A 74 -2.05 14.59 5.79
C ARG A 74 -2.11 14.34 7.29
N ALA A 75 -2.74 13.25 7.71
CA ALA A 75 -2.87 12.91 9.12
C ALA A 75 -1.52 12.57 9.77
N VAL A 76 -0.63 11.89 9.05
CA VAL A 76 0.71 11.52 9.58
C VAL A 76 1.76 12.64 9.43
N ALA A 77 1.45 13.75 8.78
CA ALA A 77 2.43 14.82 8.53
C ALA A 77 3.00 15.45 9.81
N SER A 78 2.26 15.39 10.91
CA SER A 78 2.68 15.89 12.24
C SER A 78 3.20 14.79 13.17
N PHE A 79 3.28 13.55 12.71
CA PHE A 79 3.84 12.45 13.50
C PHE A 79 5.37 12.46 13.40
N ASP A 80 6.06 12.46 14.56
CA ASP A 80 7.52 12.33 14.59
C ASP A 80 7.90 10.84 14.62
N PRO A 81 8.54 10.31 13.56
CA PRO A 81 9.00 8.92 13.51
C PRO A 81 10.27 8.66 14.33
N ALA A 82 10.95 9.70 14.83
CA ALA A 82 12.19 9.55 15.57
C ALA A 82 11.95 8.80 16.91
N GLY A 83 12.96 8.07 17.37
CA GLY A 83 12.87 7.29 18.62
C GLY A 83 12.05 6.00 18.52
N HIS A 84 11.39 5.72 17.41
CA HIS A 84 10.66 4.48 17.18
C HIS A 84 11.48 3.47 16.38
N ARG A 85 11.36 2.19 16.73
CA ARG A 85 11.92 1.09 15.94
C ARG A 85 10.91 0.69 14.87
N TRP A 86 11.29 0.88 13.62
CA TRP A 86 10.49 0.52 12.47
C TRP A 86 10.95 -0.79 11.83
N PRO A 87 10.11 -1.47 11.05
CA PRO A 87 10.52 -2.65 10.31
C PRO A 87 11.54 -2.31 9.22
N ARG A 88 11.49 -2.94 8.09
CA ARG A 88 12.42 -2.73 6.98
C ARG A 88 12.34 -1.31 6.40
N PRO A 89 13.46 -0.55 6.33
CA PRO A 89 13.45 0.77 5.71
C PRO A 89 13.24 0.67 4.18
N ILE A 90 12.49 1.61 3.61
CA ILE A 90 12.44 1.80 2.16
C ILE A 90 13.75 2.43 1.65
N PRO A 91 14.03 2.38 0.31
CA PRO A 91 15.22 3.03 -0.24
C PRO A 91 15.30 4.52 0.12
N ALA A 92 16.49 4.98 0.53
CA ALA A 92 16.69 6.34 1.03
C ALA A 92 16.22 7.44 0.06
N THR A 93 16.37 7.20 -1.25
CA THR A 93 15.93 8.11 -2.33
C THR A 93 14.43 8.46 -2.27
N PHE A 94 13.61 7.61 -1.66
CA PHE A 94 12.17 7.81 -1.56
C PHE A 94 11.69 8.23 -0.15
N ARG A 95 12.60 8.42 0.81
CA ARG A 95 12.25 8.85 2.16
C ARG A 95 12.15 10.37 2.26
N THR A 96 11.10 10.87 2.91
CA THR A 96 10.88 12.32 3.17
C THR A 96 10.63 12.62 4.65
N GLY A 97 10.78 11.62 5.56
CA GLY A 97 10.45 11.78 6.98
C GLY A 97 8.99 11.49 7.32
N LEU A 98 8.08 11.46 6.33
CA LEU A 98 6.70 11.05 6.54
C LEU A 98 6.66 9.54 6.80
N VAL A 99 5.77 9.07 7.67
CA VAL A 99 5.52 7.64 7.84
C VAL A 99 4.56 7.17 6.74
N SER A 100 5.04 6.29 5.86
CA SER A 100 4.22 5.61 4.86
C SER A 100 3.68 4.28 5.41
N HIS A 101 2.56 3.83 4.84
CA HIS A 101 1.96 2.53 5.19
C HIS A 101 2.84 1.37 4.69
N ASN A 102 3.48 1.56 3.53
CA ASN A 102 4.38 0.65 2.83
C ASN A 102 3.74 -0.62 2.25
N ASP A 103 2.53 -1.00 2.70
CA ASP A 103 1.83 -2.20 2.23
C ASP A 103 0.38 -1.89 1.80
N VAL A 104 0.22 -1.00 0.80
CA VAL A 104 -1.09 -0.60 0.27
C VAL A 104 -1.62 -1.66 -0.73
N HIS A 105 -1.64 -2.89 -0.27
CA HIS A 105 -2.17 -4.05 -0.99
C HIS A 105 -3.72 -4.04 -0.93
N PRO A 106 -4.43 -4.58 -1.94
CA PRO A 106 -5.89 -4.61 -1.92
C PRO A 106 -6.51 -5.20 -0.63
N ALA A 107 -5.97 -6.29 -0.10
CA ALA A 107 -6.46 -6.89 1.14
C ALA A 107 -6.31 -5.99 2.38
N ASN A 108 -5.45 -4.96 2.31
CA ASN A 108 -5.23 -3.99 3.39
C ASN A 108 -6.08 -2.73 3.23
N LEU A 109 -7.01 -2.71 2.27
CA LEU A 109 -8.00 -1.64 2.11
C LEU A 109 -9.41 -2.16 2.37
N VAL A 110 -10.15 -1.44 3.21
CA VAL A 110 -11.55 -1.72 3.51
C VAL A 110 -12.44 -0.82 2.66
N PHE A 111 -13.43 -1.44 2.00
CA PHE A 111 -14.41 -0.76 1.16
C PHE A 111 -15.80 -0.80 1.78
N ARG A 112 -16.57 0.25 1.50
CA ARG A 112 -17.99 0.34 1.81
C ARG A 112 -18.72 1.01 0.66
N GLY A 113 -19.64 0.30 0.03
CA GLY A 113 -20.37 0.80 -1.15
C GLY A 113 -19.44 1.28 -2.26
N GLY A 114 -18.44 0.47 -2.62
CA GLY A 114 -17.47 0.77 -3.68
C GLY A 114 -16.46 1.88 -3.38
N ARG A 115 -16.39 2.39 -2.12
CA ARG A 115 -15.44 3.42 -1.71
C ARG A 115 -14.45 2.88 -0.68
N ALA A 116 -13.18 3.14 -0.88
CA ALA A 116 -12.14 2.89 0.12
C ALA A 116 -12.36 3.80 1.34
N VAL A 117 -12.51 3.18 2.52
CA VAL A 117 -12.81 3.89 3.78
C VAL A 117 -11.73 3.75 4.83
N ALA A 118 -10.93 2.67 4.79
CA ALA A 118 -9.86 2.49 5.76
C ALA A 118 -8.67 1.71 5.19
N LEU A 119 -7.50 1.99 5.78
CA LEU A 119 -6.28 1.21 5.71
C LEU A 119 -6.22 0.32 6.96
N ILE A 120 -5.81 -0.91 6.80
CA ILE A 120 -5.56 -1.88 7.88
C ILE A 120 -4.19 -2.50 7.70
N ASP A 121 -3.70 -3.19 8.73
CA ASP A 121 -2.41 -3.87 8.70
C ASP A 121 -1.20 -2.94 8.51
N PHE A 122 -0.90 -2.18 9.58
CA PHE A 122 0.19 -1.22 9.63
C PHE A 122 1.54 -1.84 10.02
N ASP A 123 1.70 -3.15 9.90
CA ASP A 123 2.89 -3.87 10.38
C ASP A 123 4.16 -3.50 9.60
N TRP A 124 4.03 -3.03 8.37
CA TRP A 124 5.13 -2.54 7.53
C TRP A 124 5.25 -1.01 7.50
N ALA A 125 4.43 -0.30 8.27
CA ALA A 125 4.53 1.15 8.34
C ALA A 125 5.92 1.59 8.80
N GLY A 126 6.38 2.72 8.29
CA GLY A 126 7.69 3.25 8.66
C GLY A 126 8.09 4.50 7.87
N PRO A 127 9.22 5.14 8.22
CA PRO A 127 9.71 6.33 7.53
C PRO A 127 9.83 6.12 6.02
N GLY A 128 9.03 6.87 5.29
CA GLY A 128 8.86 6.71 3.84
C GLY A 128 8.41 8.01 3.17
N SER A 129 7.44 7.92 2.27
CA SER A 129 6.85 9.08 1.59
C SER A 129 5.49 8.77 0.99
N ALA A 130 4.72 9.82 0.69
CA ALA A 130 3.49 9.70 -0.09
C ALA A 130 3.75 9.07 -1.47
N VAL A 131 4.83 9.45 -2.13
CA VAL A 131 5.26 8.87 -3.43
C VAL A 131 5.37 7.35 -3.35
N TRP A 132 5.93 6.82 -2.26
CA TRP A 132 6.13 5.40 -2.09
C TRP A 132 4.82 4.62 -1.94
N ASP A 133 3.90 5.13 -1.10
CA ASP A 133 2.57 4.51 -0.94
C ASP A 133 1.74 4.58 -2.23
N PHE A 134 1.81 5.71 -2.97
CA PHE A 134 1.16 5.81 -4.28
C PHE A 134 1.75 4.84 -5.29
N ALA A 135 3.06 4.58 -5.28
CA ALA A 135 3.68 3.58 -6.14
C ALA A 135 3.23 2.16 -5.76
N ALA A 136 3.19 1.83 -4.47
CA ALA A 136 2.69 0.55 -3.97
C ALA A 136 1.23 0.32 -4.40
N ALA A 137 0.35 1.29 -4.15
CA ALA A 137 -1.06 1.20 -4.52
C ALA A 137 -1.27 1.10 -6.04
N ALA A 138 -0.55 1.90 -6.84
CA ALA A 138 -0.70 1.92 -8.30
C ALA A 138 -0.47 0.54 -8.93
N ARG A 139 0.49 -0.25 -8.41
CA ARG A 139 0.79 -1.60 -8.90
C ARG A 139 -0.45 -2.50 -8.93
N TYR A 140 -1.31 -2.39 -7.93
CA TYR A 140 -2.50 -3.23 -7.78
C TYR A 140 -3.76 -2.57 -8.34
N TRP A 141 -3.96 -1.28 -8.11
CA TRP A 141 -5.20 -0.57 -8.42
C TRP A 141 -5.26 -0.07 -9.86
N ALA A 142 -4.12 0.26 -10.47
CA ALA A 142 -4.02 0.53 -11.91
C ALA A 142 -3.63 -0.69 -12.74
N PRO A 143 -3.74 -1.89 -12.23
CA PRO A 143 -3.02 -3.14 -12.43
C PRO A 143 -1.88 -3.05 -13.46
N LEU A 144 -0.71 -2.59 -12.97
CA LEU A 144 0.49 -2.37 -13.81
C LEU A 144 1.20 -3.71 -14.11
N LEU A 145 0.55 -4.52 -14.93
CA LEU A 145 1.00 -5.87 -15.33
C LEU A 145 0.49 -6.20 -16.74
N PRO A 146 0.99 -7.28 -17.38
CA PRO A 146 0.53 -7.67 -18.71
C PRO A 146 -0.98 -7.93 -18.75
N ASP A 147 -1.66 -7.50 -19.80
CA ASP A 147 -3.11 -7.66 -19.96
C ASP A 147 -3.60 -9.10 -19.79
N ARG A 148 -2.82 -10.08 -20.27
CA ARG A 148 -3.15 -11.51 -20.10
C ARG A 148 -3.20 -11.99 -18.63
N ASP A 149 -2.59 -11.22 -17.73
CA ASP A 149 -2.56 -11.51 -16.29
C ASP A 149 -3.69 -10.76 -15.54
N ILE A 150 -4.53 -9.98 -16.26
CA ILE A 150 -5.68 -9.25 -15.71
C ILE A 150 -6.96 -9.98 -16.13
N ALA A 151 -7.65 -10.56 -15.14
CA ALA A 151 -8.84 -11.38 -15.36
C ALA A 151 -10.17 -10.61 -15.14
N ASP A 152 -10.16 -9.27 -15.17
CA ASP A 152 -11.31 -8.42 -14.89
C ASP A 152 -11.38 -7.22 -15.87
N ASP A 153 -12.40 -6.38 -15.72
CA ASP A 153 -12.70 -5.22 -16.61
C ASP A 153 -11.60 -4.14 -16.64
N ARG A 154 -10.53 -4.29 -15.88
CA ARG A 154 -9.37 -3.40 -15.90
C ARG A 154 -8.36 -3.76 -17.00
N GLN A 155 -8.54 -4.90 -17.70
CA GLN A 155 -7.70 -5.31 -18.82
C GLN A 155 -7.65 -4.21 -19.90
N GLY A 156 -6.46 -3.94 -20.47
CA GLY A 156 -6.24 -2.90 -21.46
C GLY A 156 -6.26 -1.46 -20.93
N ARG A 157 -6.49 -1.25 -19.63
CA ARG A 157 -6.72 0.07 -19.05
C ARG A 157 -5.60 0.55 -18.11
N ALA A 158 -4.50 -0.19 -18.00
CA ALA A 158 -3.45 0.06 -17.00
C ALA A 158 -2.94 1.52 -17.01
N LEU A 159 -2.49 2.04 -18.15
CA LEU A 159 -1.97 3.41 -18.27
C LEU A 159 -3.06 4.48 -18.05
N LYS A 160 -4.29 4.24 -18.54
CA LYS A 160 -5.42 5.14 -18.30
C LYS A 160 -5.74 5.23 -16.81
N ARG A 161 -5.82 4.08 -16.13
CA ARG A 161 -6.10 4.01 -14.68
C ARG A 161 -4.96 4.60 -13.87
N PHE A 162 -3.71 4.38 -14.28
CA PHE A 162 -2.56 5.00 -13.64
C PHE A 162 -2.65 6.53 -13.69
N ARG A 163 -3.00 7.11 -14.83
CA ARG A 163 -3.23 8.56 -14.95
C ARG A 163 -4.35 9.04 -14.03
N ILE A 164 -5.53 8.39 -14.05
CA ILE A 164 -6.67 8.73 -13.17
C ILE A 164 -6.24 8.70 -11.70
N PHE A 165 -5.47 7.67 -11.30
CA PHE A 165 -4.99 7.53 -9.93
C PHE A 165 -4.04 8.65 -9.52
N LEU A 166 -3.11 9.02 -10.40
CA LEU A 166 -2.19 10.13 -10.16
C LEU A 166 -2.89 11.49 -10.16
N ASP A 167 -3.89 11.70 -11.00
CA ASP A 167 -4.69 12.94 -11.00
C ASP A 167 -5.42 13.11 -9.67
N ALA A 168 -5.92 12.02 -9.09
CA ALA A 168 -6.59 12.03 -7.78
C ALA A 168 -5.62 12.12 -6.59
N SER A 169 -4.31 11.89 -6.78
CA SER A 169 -3.32 11.82 -5.71
C SER A 169 -3.08 13.15 -4.98
N GLY A 170 -3.37 14.27 -5.63
CA GLY A 170 -3.01 15.61 -5.13
C GLY A 170 -1.53 15.94 -5.23
N LEU A 171 -0.70 15.06 -5.81
CA LEU A 171 0.71 15.29 -6.05
C LEU A 171 0.90 16.25 -7.24
N GLY A 172 1.83 17.18 -7.10
CA GLY A 172 2.29 18.00 -8.24
C GLY A 172 3.03 17.15 -9.28
N ARG A 173 3.29 17.73 -10.47
CA ARG A 173 3.94 17.04 -11.60
C ARG A 173 5.23 16.29 -11.21
N SER A 174 6.11 16.91 -10.43
CA SER A 174 7.34 16.26 -9.94
C SER A 174 7.05 15.04 -9.07
N GLY A 175 6.08 15.12 -8.16
CA GLY A 175 5.66 14.01 -7.31
C GLY A 175 5.08 12.85 -8.11
N ARG A 176 4.20 13.12 -9.08
CA ARG A 176 3.62 12.10 -9.98
C ARG A 176 4.72 11.37 -10.76
N ARG A 177 5.68 12.13 -11.30
CA ARG A 177 6.83 11.55 -11.99
C ARG A 177 7.64 10.63 -11.07
N LYS A 178 7.89 11.05 -9.82
CA LYS A 178 8.57 10.23 -8.82
C LYS A 178 7.79 8.94 -8.49
N VAL A 179 6.45 8.94 -8.52
CA VAL A 179 5.64 7.72 -8.37
C VAL A 179 5.97 6.73 -9.49
N ALA A 180 6.01 7.18 -10.75
CA ALA A 180 6.38 6.31 -11.87
C ALA A 180 7.83 5.78 -11.76
N GLU A 181 8.76 6.59 -11.25
CA GLU A 181 10.15 6.20 -11.00
C GLU A 181 10.28 5.19 -9.84
N ALA A 182 9.39 5.24 -8.84
CA ALA A 182 9.40 4.36 -7.67
C ALA A 182 8.86 2.96 -7.93
N LEU A 183 8.08 2.73 -9.00
CA LEU A 183 7.36 1.47 -9.25
C LEU A 183 8.27 0.23 -9.19
N VAL A 184 9.40 0.25 -9.91
CA VAL A 184 10.32 -0.89 -9.97
C VAL A 184 11.01 -1.10 -8.61
N ALA A 185 11.46 -0.02 -7.97
CA ALA A 185 12.08 -0.10 -6.65
C ALA A 185 11.09 -0.63 -5.58
N ASN A 186 9.81 -0.28 -5.70
CA ASN A 186 8.77 -0.80 -4.82
C ASN A 186 8.52 -2.30 -5.05
N HIS A 187 8.53 -2.78 -6.28
CA HIS A 187 8.56 -4.21 -6.57
C HIS A 187 9.74 -4.90 -5.89
N ASP A 188 10.95 -4.41 -6.12
CA ASP A 188 12.17 -5.02 -5.58
C ASP A 188 12.17 -5.07 -4.05
N TRP A 189 11.70 -4.00 -3.41
CA TRP A 189 11.58 -3.94 -1.95
C TRP A 189 10.58 -4.96 -1.39
N THR A 190 9.39 -5.05 -2.00
CA THR A 190 8.35 -6.01 -1.60
C THR A 190 8.83 -7.45 -1.76
N TYR A 191 9.54 -7.75 -2.87
CA TYR A 191 10.05 -9.10 -3.12
C TYR A 191 11.15 -9.49 -2.15
N ALA A 192 12.05 -8.57 -1.84
CA ALA A 192 13.09 -8.84 -0.85
C ALA A 192 12.48 -9.22 0.52
N ILE A 193 11.36 -8.60 0.93
CA ILE A 193 10.66 -8.98 2.16
C ILE A 193 10.13 -10.41 2.08
N VAL A 194 9.40 -10.74 1.01
CA VAL A 194 8.76 -12.05 0.88
C VAL A 194 9.80 -13.17 0.74
N THR A 195 10.86 -12.94 -0.06
CA THR A 195 11.95 -13.93 -0.24
C THR A 195 12.75 -14.14 1.04
N GLU A 196 13.07 -13.09 1.79
CA GLU A 196 13.77 -13.21 3.07
C GLU A 196 12.92 -13.94 4.11
N ALA A 197 11.61 -13.64 4.21
CA ALA A 197 10.71 -14.33 5.11
C ALA A 197 10.56 -15.81 4.75
N ALA A 198 10.45 -16.13 3.45
CA ALA A 198 10.40 -17.51 2.97
C ALA A 198 11.71 -18.26 3.28
N ALA A 199 12.88 -17.62 3.08
CA ALA A 199 14.19 -18.21 3.39
C ALA A 199 14.42 -18.40 4.90
N ALA A 200 13.81 -17.53 5.73
CA ALA A 200 13.84 -17.65 7.18
C ALA A 200 12.86 -18.72 7.73
N GLY A 201 12.09 -19.38 6.84
CA GLY A 201 11.16 -20.44 7.22
C GLY A 201 9.88 -19.94 7.89
N HIS A 202 9.51 -18.67 7.72
CA HIS A 202 8.24 -18.17 8.22
C HIS A 202 7.07 -18.91 7.56
N GLU A 203 6.20 -19.46 8.39
CA GLU A 203 5.07 -20.27 7.94
C GLU A 203 4.19 -19.52 6.92
N GLY A 204 3.82 -20.20 5.84
CA GLY A 204 3.01 -19.65 4.76
C GLY A 204 3.75 -18.77 3.73
N PHE A 205 4.91 -18.17 4.06
CA PHE A 205 5.64 -17.30 3.12
C PHE A 205 6.27 -18.06 1.97
N ALA A 206 6.80 -19.26 2.20
CA ALA A 206 7.38 -20.09 1.15
C ALA A 206 6.33 -20.54 0.13
N ASP A 207 5.14 -20.92 0.58
CA ASP A 207 4.02 -21.31 -0.29
C ASP A 207 3.49 -20.11 -1.06
N HIS A 208 3.29 -18.99 -0.37
CA HIS A 208 2.89 -17.74 -0.99
C HIS A 208 3.89 -17.31 -2.07
N TRP A 209 5.20 -17.33 -1.76
CA TRP A 209 6.24 -16.96 -2.72
C TRP A 209 6.20 -17.82 -3.97
N ARG A 210 6.11 -19.15 -3.85
CA ARG A 210 5.98 -20.04 -5.02
C ARG A 210 4.82 -19.69 -5.95
N MET A 211 3.71 -19.19 -5.39
CA MET A 211 2.54 -18.78 -6.18
C MET A 211 2.71 -17.43 -6.86
N VAL A 212 3.41 -16.49 -6.23
CA VAL A 212 3.45 -15.08 -6.69
C VAL A 212 4.76 -14.70 -7.38
N GLU A 213 5.82 -15.48 -7.28
CA GLU A 213 7.15 -15.15 -7.81
C GLU A 213 7.10 -14.80 -9.30
N GLU A 214 6.59 -15.69 -10.13
CA GLU A 214 6.57 -15.47 -11.58
C GLU A 214 5.57 -14.39 -12.01
N PRO A 215 4.31 -14.34 -11.50
CA PRO A 215 3.43 -13.19 -11.72
C PRO A 215 4.08 -11.86 -11.36
N ALA A 216 4.72 -11.83 -10.24
CA ALA A 216 5.39 -10.65 -9.72
C ALA A 216 6.58 -10.22 -10.58
N ALA A 217 7.42 -11.17 -11.01
CA ALA A 217 8.52 -10.90 -11.95
C ALA A 217 7.99 -10.39 -13.30
N ARG A 218 6.85 -10.90 -13.80
CA ARG A 218 6.22 -10.39 -15.03
C ARG A 218 5.72 -8.97 -14.87
N ALA A 219 5.07 -8.64 -13.75
CA ALA A 219 4.61 -7.28 -13.47
C ALA A 219 5.79 -6.29 -13.40
N ARG A 220 6.89 -6.67 -12.72
CA ARG A 220 8.13 -5.88 -12.68
C ARG A 220 8.69 -5.63 -14.08
N ARG A 221 8.84 -6.68 -14.88
CA ARG A 221 9.31 -6.56 -16.27
C ARG A 221 8.40 -5.69 -17.13
N TRP A 222 7.09 -5.75 -16.90
CA TRP A 222 6.13 -4.88 -17.57
C TRP A 222 6.38 -3.41 -17.22
N CYS A 223 6.52 -3.05 -15.95
CA CYS A 223 6.86 -1.69 -15.52
C CYS A 223 8.17 -1.18 -16.14
N MET A 224 9.19 -2.03 -16.21
CA MET A 224 10.45 -1.67 -16.85
C MET A 224 10.30 -1.36 -18.35
N ARG A 225 9.57 -2.23 -19.08
CA ARG A 225 9.33 -2.04 -20.53
C ARG A 225 8.48 -0.81 -20.84
N HIS A 226 7.47 -0.51 -20.02
CA HIS A 226 6.56 0.61 -20.20
C HIS A 226 6.99 1.88 -19.44
N ARG A 227 8.25 1.95 -19.02
CA ARG A 227 8.75 3.08 -18.22
C ARG A 227 8.50 4.44 -18.90
N ARG A 228 8.67 4.52 -20.23
CA ARG A 228 8.43 5.77 -20.97
C ARG A 228 6.95 6.16 -20.94
N ASP A 229 6.04 5.22 -21.14
CA ASP A 229 4.60 5.44 -21.14
C ASP A 229 4.10 5.81 -19.75
N LEU A 230 4.62 5.16 -18.69
CA LEU A 230 4.33 5.48 -17.30
C LEU A 230 4.77 6.90 -16.94
N LEU A 231 5.97 7.32 -17.37
CA LEU A 231 6.44 8.68 -17.18
C LEU A 231 5.62 9.71 -17.96
N ALA A 232 5.18 9.39 -19.17
CA ALA A 232 4.29 10.23 -19.96
C ALA A 232 2.89 10.34 -19.33
N ALA A 233 2.37 9.24 -18.76
CA ALA A 233 1.10 9.24 -18.04
C ALA A 233 1.15 10.04 -16.72
N ALA A 234 2.33 10.24 -16.14
CA ALA A 234 2.56 10.97 -14.90
C ALA A 234 2.78 12.48 -15.11
N GLY A 235 2.99 12.92 -16.32
CA GLY A 235 3.31 14.31 -16.67
C GLY A 235 2.23 15.13 -17.22
#